data_e4823eaa4be4406eb2291d59fce0268c
#
_entry.id   e4823eaa4be4406eb2291d59fce0268c
#
_cell.length_a   1.000
_cell.length_b   1.000
_cell.length_c   1.000
_cell.angle_alpha   90.00
_cell.angle_beta   90.00
_cell.angle_gamma   90.00
#
_symmetry.space_group_name_H-M   'P 1'
#
loop_
_entity.id
_entity.type
_entity.pdbx_description
1 polymer ?
#
loop_
_entity_poly.entity_id
_entity_poly.type
_entity_poly.pdbx_seq_one_letter_code
_entity_poly.pdbx_strand_id
1 'polypeptide(L)'
;MCLFCSPQQLAAARPSRRHFLATVAAAPAAMAAARVLGPAPAAAQTAIADTLIENARIITLDPARPEAEAIAIRGDRILAVGTRRDLEAHRGPQTQVIDAGGRRVIPGLIDAHAHFLRGGISYAQELRWDGVPSLADALALLRAQAQRVGPPNWVQVVGGWTPAQFAERRFPTMEEIEAATGDVPAFVQHLYERTFINRAGRRLLNITRETPDPPNVRIERDAGGEPTGVFFAVRGIAGLVALWGRLPRLTPEQQITSTRMFMREHSRLGITSVIDPGGAGQFFPRDYQAIRAMAAEGLLTVRIAYSLFAQSVGREIEDFRAWTGMVRAVEGDGFLRMLGGGEYLTWSAVDGPPAAEPLELPPVMESQLEEVLRHILAHGWPFRMHVTHDLPASRILGVLERVHREVPLTNLRWAFDHCEGVSPRTLERIAAMGGAVCIQNRMTLSGDAYHQRFGAAMSGEAPPIARIRALGIRMPAGTDANRVVSHNVWVGIHWLVTGRTASGAQLLAPHNRLSRIDALRAYTEEAAWLSREEEVKGRLSPGMYADLAVLSEDYLSVPEDRIPQIHSVLTLLGGRVVHGEGPFASLAPPPIRISP
;
A
#
# COMPACT_ATOMS: atom_id res chain seq x y z
N MET A 1 43.55 31.96 -16.66
CA MET A 1 44.79 31.34 -17.22
C MET A 1 44.54 29.84 -17.20
N CYS A 2 44.48 29.11 -18.22
CA CYS A 2 44.83 28.96 -19.62
C CYS A 2 43.69 28.23 -20.33
N LEU A 3 43.14 28.65 -21.40
CA LEU A 3 43.55 28.71 -22.81
C LEU A 3 43.63 27.36 -23.55
N PHE A 4 42.79 27.28 -24.63
CA PHE A 4 42.83 26.43 -25.84
C PHE A 4 42.30 24.98 -25.69
N CYS A 5 41.37 24.51 -26.56
CA CYS A 5 41.39 24.53 -28.02
C CYS A 5 39.98 24.38 -28.64
N SER A 6 39.85 24.91 -29.84
CA SER A 6 38.73 24.98 -30.75
C SER A 6 38.35 23.63 -31.43
N PRO A 7 37.15 23.54 -32.03
CA PRO A 7 36.67 22.34 -32.73
C PRO A 7 37.09 22.34 -34.21
N GLN A 8 37.58 21.20 -34.70
CA GLN A 8 37.76 20.96 -36.12
C GLN A 8 36.69 20.01 -36.65
N GLN A 9 36.07 20.43 -37.71
CA GLN A 9 35.05 19.76 -38.54
C GLN A 9 35.60 18.46 -39.14
N LEU A 10 34.79 17.41 -39.13
CA LEU A 10 34.89 16.29 -40.04
C LEU A 10 33.50 16.05 -40.67
N ALA A 11 33.38 16.44 -41.95
CA ALA A 11 32.25 16.13 -42.80
C ALA A 11 32.31 14.65 -43.21
N ALA A 12 31.31 13.87 -42.87
CA ALA A 12 31.12 12.52 -43.36
C ALA A 12 30.16 12.52 -44.56
N ALA A 13 30.66 12.16 -45.72
CA ALA A 13 29.93 12.02 -46.97
C ALA A 13 28.89 10.87 -46.88
N ARG A 14 27.66 11.15 -47.32
CA ARG A 14 26.59 10.18 -47.49
C ARG A 14 26.78 9.40 -48.79
N PRO A 15 26.79 8.04 -48.82
CA PRO A 15 26.80 7.29 -50.08
C PRO A 15 25.40 7.32 -50.73
N SER A 16 25.35 7.55 -52.04
CA SER A 16 24.14 7.62 -52.85
C SER A 16 23.59 6.23 -53.17
N ARG A 17 22.27 6.14 -53.37
CA ARG A 17 21.50 4.90 -53.67
C ARG A 17 21.84 4.18 -54.98
N ARG A 18 22.84 4.62 -55.74
CA ARG A 18 23.18 4.07 -57.07
C ARG A 18 24.33 3.05 -57.11
N HIS A 19 24.99 2.72 -55.97
CA HIS A 19 26.11 1.77 -55.94
C HIS A 19 25.75 0.40 -55.34
N PHE A 20 24.48 0.12 -55.10
CA PHE A 20 24.05 -1.17 -54.53
C PHE A 20 23.48 -2.17 -55.54
N LEU A 21 23.47 -1.89 -56.84
CA LEU A 21 22.84 -2.70 -57.88
C LEU A 21 23.79 -3.26 -58.95
N ALA A 22 25.07 -3.31 -58.72
CA ALA A 22 26.03 -3.75 -59.77
C ALA A 22 27.03 -4.80 -59.30
N THR A 23 26.62 -5.85 -58.56
CA THR A 23 27.46 -7.03 -58.32
C THR A 23 26.61 -8.28 -58.01
N VAL A 24 25.68 -8.64 -58.87
CA VAL A 24 25.08 -9.97 -58.89
C VAL A 24 24.95 -10.39 -60.37
N ALA A 25 26.03 -10.89 -60.95
CA ALA A 25 25.97 -11.83 -62.11
C ALA A 25 27.34 -12.47 -62.31
N ALA A 26 27.34 -13.78 -62.36
CA ALA A 26 28.34 -14.72 -62.89
C ALA A 26 29.26 -15.41 -61.87
N ALA A 27 28.85 -16.63 -61.47
CA ALA A 27 29.68 -17.82 -61.65
C ALA A 27 28.86 -19.09 -61.36
N PRO A 28 28.75 -20.04 -62.25
CA PRO A 28 28.11 -21.31 -62.00
C PRO A 28 29.10 -22.38 -61.56
N ALA A 29 28.59 -23.29 -60.73
CA ALA A 29 28.95 -24.69 -60.60
C ALA A 29 30.43 -25.08 -60.37
N ALA A 30 30.73 -25.42 -59.15
CA ALA A 30 31.46 -26.64 -58.73
C ALA A 30 31.73 -26.61 -57.26
N MET A 31 30.87 -27.22 -56.46
CA MET A 31 31.28 -27.71 -55.15
C MET A 31 30.38 -28.87 -54.73
N ALA A 32 30.90 -30.05 -54.92
CA ALA A 32 30.46 -31.23 -54.25
C ALA A 32 30.66 -31.14 -52.76
N ALA A 33 29.62 -31.51 -52.04
CA ALA A 33 29.60 -32.08 -50.70
C ALA A 33 30.84 -31.87 -49.80
N ALA A 34 30.92 -30.69 -49.12
CA ALA A 34 31.49 -30.61 -47.80
C ALA A 34 30.31 -30.37 -46.85
N ARG A 35 29.86 -31.39 -46.13
CA ARG A 35 29.04 -31.26 -44.94
C ARG A 35 29.88 -30.45 -43.93
N VAL A 36 29.71 -29.16 -43.93
CA VAL A 36 30.10 -28.31 -42.78
C VAL A 36 29.17 -28.74 -41.66
N LEU A 37 29.66 -29.58 -40.79
CA LEU A 37 29.17 -29.72 -39.45
C LEU A 37 29.36 -28.33 -38.82
N GLY A 38 28.33 -27.51 -38.89
CA GLY A 38 28.26 -26.29 -38.06
C GLY A 38 28.49 -26.69 -36.60
N PRO A 39 29.14 -25.87 -35.79
CA PRO A 39 29.27 -26.18 -34.38
C PRO A 39 27.87 -26.53 -33.86
N ALA A 40 27.74 -27.71 -33.25
CA ALA A 40 26.52 -28.10 -32.56
C ALA A 40 26.13 -26.93 -31.65
N PRO A 41 24.84 -26.51 -31.61
CA PRO A 41 24.47 -25.45 -30.68
C PRO A 41 25.02 -25.86 -29.33
N ALA A 42 25.91 -25.04 -28.79
CA ALA A 42 26.45 -25.25 -27.45
C ALA A 42 25.21 -25.44 -26.56
N ALA A 43 25.07 -26.63 -25.98
CA ALA A 43 23.99 -26.89 -25.04
C ALA A 43 24.04 -25.77 -24.02
N ALA A 44 23.02 -24.92 -24.02
CA ALA A 44 22.96 -23.81 -23.09
C ALA A 44 23.15 -24.40 -21.68
N GLN A 45 24.28 -24.14 -21.06
CA GLN A 45 24.55 -24.65 -19.73
C GLN A 45 23.40 -24.24 -18.84
N THR A 46 22.71 -25.21 -18.27
CA THR A 46 21.59 -24.94 -17.36
C THR A 46 22.10 -24.05 -16.24
N ALA A 47 21.50 -22.87 -16.10
CA ALA A 47 21.92 -21.92 -15.09
C ALA A 47 21.67 -22.49 -13.69
N ILE A 48 22.68 -22.46 -12.82
CA ILE A 48 22.61 -22.95 -11.45
C ILE A 48 21.91 -21.92 -10.57
N ALA A 49 21.02 -22.38 -9.71
CA ALA A 49 20.30 -21.56 -8.74
C ALA A 49 21.15 -21.29 -7.48
N ASP A 50 21.01 -20.12 -6.91
CA ASP A 50 21.54 -19.80 -5.58
C ASP A 50 20.69 -20.43 -4.48
N THR A 51 19.35 -20.45 -4.70
CA THR A 51 18.38 -21.02 -3.76
C THR A 51 17.35 -21.86 -4.51
N LEU A 52 17.03 -23.01 -3.96
CA LEU A 52 15.89 -23.86 -4.35
C LEU A 52 14.91 -23.96 -3.18
N ILE A 53 13.67 -23.57 -3.40
CA ILE A 53 12.56 -23.87 -2.47
C ILE A 53 11.82 -25.06 -3.06
N GLU A 54 11.72 -26.14 -2.29
CA GLU A 54 11.09 -27.39 -2.73
C GLU A 54 10.10 -27.92 -1.69
N ASN A 55 9.37 -29.00 -2.04
CA ASN A 55 8.34 -29.58 -1.18
C ASN A 55 7.30 -28.52 -0.77
N ALA A 56 6.82 -27.75 -1.75
CA ALA A 56 5.89 -26.64 -1.57
C ALA A 56 4.58 -26.88 -2.33
N ARG A 57 3.51 -26.23 -1.92
CA ARG A 57 2.26 -26.10 -2.68
C ARG A 57 2.16 -24.66 -3.17
N ILE A 58 2.65 -24.40 -4.38
CA ILE A 58 2.86 -23.05 -4.87
C ILE A 58 1.66 -22.60 -5.69
N ILE A 59 1.09 -21.43 -5.36
CA ILE A 59 0.19 -20.68 -6.22
C ILE A 59 1.05 -19.67 -6.97
N THR A 60 1.21 -19.82 -8.27
CA THR A 60 2.06 -18.95 -9.06
C THR A 60 1.36 -17.68 -9.53
N LEU A 61 0.04 -17.75 -9.71
CA LEU A 61 -0.81 -16.80 -10.45
C LEU A 61 -0.43 -16.66 -11.94
N ASP A 62 0.53 -17.44 -12.43
CA ASP A 62 0.85 -17.51 -13.84
C ASP A 62 -0.18 -18.40 -14.57
N PRO A 63 -0.94 -17.86 -15.55
CA PRO A 63 -1.92 -18.66 -16.28
C PRO A 63 -1.31 -19.88 -17.00
N ALA A 64 -0.03 -19.80 -17.40
CA ALA A 64 0.65 -20.89 -18.08
C ALA A 64 1.03 -22.04 -17.13
N ARG A 65 1.19 -21.74 -15.84
CA ARG A 65 1.56 -22.72 -14.81
C ARG A 65 0.95 -22.30 -13.46
N PRO A 66 -0.35 -22.48 -13.24
CA PRO A 66 -1.05 -21.96 -12.04
C PRO A 66 -0.52 -22.52 -10.71
N GLU A 67 0.02 -23.74 -10.74
CA GLU A 67 0.55 -24.45 -9.56
C GLU A 67 1.94 -25.03 -9.85
N ALA A 68 2.74 -25.17 -8.79
CA ALA A 68 4.06 -25.78 -8.83
C ALA A 68 4.44 -26.38 -7.46
N GLU A 69 5.57 -27.11 -7.42
CA GLU A 69 6.10 -27.77 -6.22
C GLU A 69 7.44 -27.18 -5.76
N ALA A 70 8.12 -26.46 -6.69
CA ALA A 70 9.44 -25.92 -6.43
C ALA A 70 9.70 -24.64 -7.22
N ILE A 71 10.60 -23.79 -6.70
CA ILE A 71 11.11 -22.57 -7.32
C ILE A 71 12.63 -22.54 -7.23
N ALA A 72 13.29 -22.27 -8.36
CA ALA A 72 14.71 -21.98 -8.45
C ALA A 72 14.93 -20.47 -8.51
N ILE A 73 15.84 -19.94 -7.71
CA ILE A 73 16.14 -18.51 -7.59
C ILE A 73 17.61 -18.28 -7.91
N ARG A 74 17.91 -17.24 -8.70
CA ARG A 74 19.25 -16.77 -8.95
C ARG A 74 19.33 -15.25 -8.82
N GLY A 75 20.19 -14.77 -7.92
CA GLY A 75 20.23 -13.36 -7.56
C GLY A 75 18.89 -12.91 -6.99
N ASP A 76 18.35 -11.86 -7.56
CA ASP A 76 17.05 -11.31 -7.15
C ASP A 76 15.85 -11.84 -7.96
N ARG A 77 16.08 -12.82 -8.87
CA ARG A 77 15.07 -13.28 -9.84
C ARG A 77 14.74 -14.74 -9.71
N ILE A 78 13.49 -15.04 -10.05
CA ILE A 78 13.05 -16.42 -10.27
C ILE A 78 13.69 -16.92 -11.55
N LEU A 79 14.47 -18.01 -11.44
CA LEU A 79 15.11 -18.68 -12.57
C LEU A 79 14.17 -19.66 -13.25
N ALA A 80 13.48 -20.47 -12.46
CA ALA A 80 12.52 -21.46 -12.95
C ALA A 80 11.49 -21.81 -11.89
N VAL A 81 10.31 -22.27 -12.35
CA VAL A 81 9.20 -22.74 -11.51
C VAL A 81 8.68 -24.04 -12.10
N GLY A 82 8.47 -25.06 -11.28
CA GLY A 82 8.02 -26.36 -11.77
C GLY A 82 7.86 -27.42 -10.70
N THR A 83 7.95 -28.70 -11.14
CA THR A 83 8.07 -29.81 -10.19
C THR A 83 9.50 -29.88 -9.65
N ARG A 84 9.69 -30.59 -8.53
CA ARG A 84 11.03 -30.85 -8.00
C ARG A 84 11.96 -31.48 -9.05
N ARG A 85 11.43 -32.40 -9.88
CA ARG A 85 12.18 -33.08 -10.94
C ARG A 85 12.63 -32.11 -12.05
N ASP A 86 11.76 -31.17 -12.43
CA ASP A 86 12.08 -30.17 -13.46
C ASP A 86 13.25 -29.28 -13.04
N LEU A 87 13.38 -29.04 -11.75
CA LEU A 87 14.35 -28.09 -11.19
C LEU A 87 15.67 -28.74 -10.74
N GLU A 88 15.80 -30.08 -10.77
CA GLU A 88 17.02 -30.77 -10.39
C GLU A 88 18.25 -30.33 -11.21
N ALA A 89 18.05 -30.00 -12.48
CA ALA A 89 19.11 -29.49 -13.36
C ALA A 89 19.65 -28.10 -12.93
N HIS A 90 18.94 -27.35 -12.08
CA HIS A 90 19.37 -26.07 -11.54
C HIS A 90 20.09 -26.21 -10.20
N ARG A 91 20.17 -27.41 -9.62
CA ARG A 91 20.86 -27.68 -8.35
C ARG A 91 22.36 -27.79 -8.60
N GLY A 92 23.14 -27.04 -7.84
CA GLY A 92 24.60 -27.09 -7.83
C GLY A 92 25.16 -27.28 -6.41
N PRO A 93 26.48 -27.47 -6.28
CA PRO A 93 27.11 -27.71 -4.97
C PRO A 93 26.94 -26.58 -3.95
N GLN A 94 26.71 -25.34 -4.41
CA GLN A 94 26.52 -24.15 -3.56
C GLN A 94 25.05 -23.75 -3.40
N THR A 95 24.13 -24.46 -4.04
CA THR A 95 22.70 -24.14 -3.99
C THR A 95 22.16 -24.39 -2.59
N GLN A 96 21.63 -23.34 -1.95
CA GLN A 96 20.88 -23.47 -0.70
C GLN A 96 19.52 -24.12 -0.99
N VAL A 97 19.22 -25.21 -0.32
CA VAL A 97 17.91 -25.88 -0.45
C VAL A 97 17.08 -25.57 0.79
N ILE A 98 15.86 -25.05 0.54
CA ILE A 98 14.87 -24.74 1.58
C ILE A 98 13.68 -25.68 1.38
N ASP A 99 13.46 -26.58 2.31
CA ASP A 99 12.27 -27.45 2.34
C ASP A 99 11.09 -26.68 2.93
N ALA A 100 10.07 -26.40 2.12
CA ALA A 100 8.86 -25.72 2.55
C ALA A 100 7.94 -26.58 3.43
N GLY A 101 8.22 -27.87 3.57
CA GLY A 101 7.46 -28.80 4.44
C GLY A 101 6.00 -28.95 4.00
N GLY A 102 5.71 -28.95 2.71
CA GLY A 102 4.36 -29.05 2.13
C GLY A 102 3.49 -27.80 2.33
N ARG A 103 4.08 -26.66 2.75
CA ARG A 103 3.35 -25.43 3.00
C ARG A 103 2.94 -24.71 1.71
N ARG A 104 1.91 -23.86 1.85
CA ARG A 104 1.47 -22.98 0.78
C ARG A 104 2.49 -21.87 0.54
N VAL A 105 2.87 -21.67 -0.73
CA VAL A 105 3.72 -20.57 -1.16
C VAL A 105 2.92 -19.70 -2.13
N ILE A 106 3.01 -18.39 -1.96
CA ILE A 106 2.33 -17.40 -2.78
C ILE A 106 3.30 -16.33 -3.25
N PRO A 107 2.98 -15.57 -4.33
CA PRO A 107 3.67 -14.32 -4.62
C PRO A 107 3.64 -13.41 -3.40
N GLY A 108 4.70 -12.65 -3.19
CA GLY A 108 4.73 -11.64 -2.15
C GLY A 108 3.55 -10.67 -2.29
N LEU A 109 2.85 -10.44 -1.19
CA LEU A 109 1.68 -9.57 -1.16
C LEU A 109 2.08 -8.12 -1.38
N ILE A 110 1.23 -7.37 -2.05
CA ILE A 110 1.38 -5.94 -2.35
C ILE A 110 0.19 -5.21 -1.77
N ASP A 111 0.42 -4.38 -0.77
CA ASP A 111 -0.61 -3.47 -0.27
C ASP A 111 -0.69 -2.25 -1.19
N ALA A 112 -1.76 -2.16 -2.01
CA ALA A 112 -1.89 -1.12 -3.03
C ALA A 112 -2.28 0.26 -2.46
N HIS A 113 -2.57 0.36 -1.17
CA HIS A 113 -2.91 1.61 -0.50
C HIS A 113 -2.61 1.51 1.00
N ALA A 114 -1.42 1.91 1.38
CA ALA A 114 -1.02 2.00 2.78
C ALA A 114 -0.27 3.31 3.03
N HIS A 115 -0.65 4.07 4.03
CA HIS A 115 0.10 5.26 4.46
C HIS A 115 1.38 4.84 5.19
N PHE A 116 2.22 4.12 4.46
CA PHE A 116 3.34 3.36 4.99
C PHE A 116 4.43 4.25 5.58
N LEU A 117 4.80 5.32 4.87
CA LEU A 117 5.84 6.25 5.34
C LEU A 117 5.41 6.91 6.65
N ARG A 118 4.18 7.41 6.70
CA ARG A 118 3.60 8.01 7.91
C ARG A 118 3.49 7.00 9.06
N GLY A 119 3.09 5.77 8.76
CA GLY A 119 3.01 4.69 9.73
C GLY A 119 4.39 4.30 10.28
N GLY A 120 5.36 4.15 9.40
CA GLY A 120 6.72 3.73 9.78
C GLY A 120 7.38 4.67 10.78
N ILE A 121 7.30 5.99 10.57
CA ILE A 121 7.96 6.97 11.43
C ILE A 121 7.39 7.06 12.85
N SER A 122 6.23 6.46 13.13
CA SER A 122 5.58 6.49 14.45
C SER A 122 5.27 5.10 15.04
N TYR A 123 5.44 4.03 14.29
CA TYR A 123 5.04 2.67 14.65
C TYR A 123 5.52 2.21 16.04
N ALA A 124 6.76 2.56 16.39
CA ALA A 124 7.34 2.17 17.69
C ALA A 124 6.64 2.80 18.91
N GLN A 125 5.90 3.90 18.72
CA GLN A 125 5.14 4.60 19.77
C GLN A 125 3.68 4.13 19.85
N GLU A 126 3.22 3.37 18.85
CA GLU A 126 1.81 3.01 18.70
C GLU A 126 1.45 1.73 19.44
N LEU A 127 0.33 1.77 20.14
CA LEU A 127 -0.36 0.59 20.65
C LEU A 127 -1.52 0.25 19.71
N ARG A 128 -1.66 -1.02 19.37
CA ARG A 128 -2.69 -1.52 18.46
C ARG A 128 -3.80 -2.25 19.21
N TRP A 129 -5.05 -1.94 18.82
CA TRP A 129 -6.25 -2.64 19.27
C TRP A 129 -6.88 -3.48 18.14
N ASP A 130 -6.14 -3.68 17.07
CA ASP A 130 -6.57 -4.49 15.91
C ASP A 130 -6.94 -5.90 16.37
N GLY A 131 -8.19 -6.32 16.11
CA GLY A 131 -8.69 -7.65 16.43
C GLY A 131 -8.83 -7.98 17.93
N VAL A 132 -8.66 -7.00 18.82
CA VAL A 132 -8.87 -7.20 20.26
C VAL A 132 -10.36 -7.42 20.54
N PRO A 133 -10.76 -8.55 21.18
CA PRO A 133 -12.17 -8.97 21.22
C PRO A 133 -13.00 -8.28 22.30
N SER A 134 -12.39 -7.64 23.29
CA SER A 134 -13.10 -6.97 24.38
C SER A 134 -12.48 -5.64 24.75
N LEU A 135 -13.30 -4.73 25.25
CA LEU A 135 -12.83 -3.46 25.81
C LEU A 135 -11.97 -3.68 27.05
N ALA A 136 -12.28 -4.70 27.84
CA ALA A 136 -11.47 -5.08 29.00
C ALA A 136 -10.04 -5.44 28.60
N ASP A 137 -9.85 -6.25 27.55
CA ASP A 137 -8.53 -6.59 27.02
C ASP A 137 -7.82 -5.37 26.43
N ALA A 138 -8.53 -4.51 25.69
CA ALA A 138 -7.99 -3.26 25.15
C ALA A 138 -7.45 -2.34 26.25
N LEU A 139 -8.20 -2.19 27.33
CA LEU A 139 -7.78 -1.39 28.51
C LEU A 139 -6.64 -2.06 29.29
N ALA A 140 -6.58 -3.39 29.32
CA ALA A 140 -5.44 -4.13 29.90
C ALA A 140 -4.15 -3.88 29.11
N LEU A 141 -4.22 -3.92 27.78
CA LEU A 141 -3.11 -3.57 26.88
C LEU A 141 -2.67 -2.12 27.09
N LEU A 142 -3.63 -1.18 27.21
CA LEU A 142 -3.35 0.23 27.45
C LEU A 142 -2.61 0.42 28.79
N ARG A 143 -3.04 -0.26 29.85
CA ARG A 143 -2.40 -0.24 31.17
C ARG A 143 -0.98 -0.80 31.12
N ALA A 144 -0.80 -1.94 30.50
CA ALA A 144 0.52 -2.57 30.36
C ALA A 144 1.50 -1.65 29.59
N GLN A 145 1.02 -1.01 28.53
CA GLN A 145 1.83 -0.07 27.75
C GLN A 145 2.17 1.18 28.55
N ALA A 146 1.22 1.74 29.31
CA ALA A 146 1.45 2.88 30.18
C ALA A 146 2.51 2.58 31.25
N GLN A 147 2.42 1.42 31.90
CA GLN A 147 3.42 0.96 32.87
C GLN A 147 4.81 0.78 32.23
N ARG A 148 4.86 0.28 30.99
CA ARG A 148 6.12 0.06 30.27
C ARG A 148 6.84 1.36 29.90
N VAL A 149 6.09 2.38 29.42
CA VAL A 149 6.72 3.62 28.93
C VAL A 149 6.95 4.66 30.03
N GLY A 150 6.08 4.71 31.04
CA GLY A 150 6.13 5.70 32.13
C GLY A 150 6.04 7.16 31.68
N PRO A 151 5.68 8.09 32.61
CA PRO A 151 5.68 9.51 32.28
C PRO A 151 7.12 10.03 32.07
N PRO A 152 7.37 11.05 31.23
CA PRO A 152 6.38 11.81 30.46
C PRO A 152 6.08 11.24 29.05
N ASN A 153 6.44 9.97 28.78
CA ASN A 153 6.25 9.37 27.48
C ASN A 153 4.78 9.09 27.19
N TRP A 154 4.40 9.19 25.91
CA TRP A 154 3.03 9.02 25.47
C TRP A 154 2.70 7.57 25.13
N VAL A 155 1.48 7.16 25.47
CA VAL A 155 0.83 6.00 24.85
C VAL A 155 -0.10 6.49 23.77
N GLN A 156 0.05 5.94 22.56
CA GLN A 156 -0.75 6.32 21.40
C GLN A 156 -1.48 5.11 20.85
N VAL A 157 -2.82 5.10 20.89
CA VAL A 157 -3.65 4.14 20.16
C VAL A 157 -4.13 4.83 18.89
N VAL A 158 -3.73 4.35 17.73
CA VAL A 158 -4.01 5.02 16.46
C VAL A 158 -4.79 4.11 15.53
N GLY A 159 -6.10 4.31 15.45
CA GLY A 159 -6.98 3.66 14.51
C GLY A 159 -6.95 2.11 14.53
N GLY A 160 -7.46 1.51 13.48
CA GLY A 160 -7.46 0.06 13.32
C GLY A 160 -8.45 -0.69 14.23
N TRP A 161 -9.37 -0.02 14.90
CA TRP A 161 -10.36 -0.60 15.81
C TRP A 161 -11.73 0.08 15.70
N THR A 162 -12.74 -0.62 16.18
CA THR A 162 -14.12 -0.11 16.27
C THR A 162 -14.77 -0.61 17.57
N PRO A 163 -15.65 0.17 18.21
CA PRO A 163 -16.40 -0.33 19.38
C PRO A 163 -17.24 -1.57 19.04
N ALA A 164 -17.63 -1.73 17.78
CA ALA A 164 -18.43 -2.89 17.33
C ALA A 164 -17.65 -4.22 17.38
N GLN A 165 -16.32 -4.22 17.42
CA GLN A 165 -15.52 -5.43 17.59
C GLN A 165 -15.48 -5.95 19.03
N PHE A 166 -15.70 -5.06 20.01
CA PHE A 166 -15.66 -5.41 21.42
C PHE A 166 -16.92 -6.17 21.86
N ALA A 167 -16.80 -7.10 22.79
CA ALA A 167 -17.94 -7.79 23.40
C ALA A 167 -18.92 -6.79 24.03
N GLU A 168 -18.42 -5.70 24.60
CA GLU A 168 -19.19 -4.65 25.25
C GLU A 168 -19.89 -3.69 24.26
N ARG A 169 -19.55 -3.72 22.98
CA ARG A 169 -20.15 -2.92 21.90
C ARG A 169 -20.23 -1.41 22.20
N ARG A 170 -19.25 -0.85 22.90
CA ARG A 170 -19.20 0.56 23.27
C ARG A 170 -17.79 1.13 23.22
N PHE A 171 -17.68 2.45 23.23
CA PHE A 171 -16.42 3.15 23.45
C PHE A 171 -15.96 3.04 24.90
N PRO A 172 -14.64 3.15 25.17
CA PRO A 172 -14.16 3.40 26.53
C PRO A 172 -14.68 4.73 27.07
N THR A 173 -14.89 4.80 28.36
CA THR A 173 -15.13 6.08 29.05
C THR A 173 -13.80 6.76 29.38
N MET A 174 -13.84 8.08 29.69
CA MET A 174 -12.63 8.77 30.12
C MET A 174 -12.10 8.23 31.45
N GLU A 175 -13.00 7.84 32.37
CA GLU A 175 -12.64 7.24 33.64
C GLU A 175 -11.89 5.90 33.47
N GLU A 176 -12.31 5.08 32.51
CA GLU A 176 -11.63 3.81 32.19
C GLU A 176 -10.23 4.06 31.60
N ILE A 177 -10.09 5.05 30.70
CA ILE A 177 -8.79 5.45 30.14
C ILE A 177 -7.88 6.02 31.25
N GLU A 178 -8.40 6.91 32.09
CA GLU A 178 -7.66 7.51 33.22
C GLU A 178 -7.19 6.43 34.21
N ALA A 179 -8.07 5.46 34.54
CA ALA A 179 -7.73 4.32 35.41
C ALA A 179 -6.67 3.38 34.79
N ALA A 180 -6.64 3.27 33.47
CA ALA A 180 -5.64 2.44 32.78
C ALA A 180 -4.28 3.14 32.68
N THR A 181 -4.24 4.45 32.55
CA THR A 181 -3.02 5.20 32.20
C THR A 181 -2.40 5.99 33.36
N GLY A 182 -3.19 6.34 34.38
CA GLY A 182 -2.74 7.16 35.49
C GLY A 182 -2.15 8.50 35.04
N ASP A 183 -0.91 8.79 35.46
CA ASP A 183 -0.19 10.01 35.07
C ASP A 183 0.61 9.89 33.77
N VAL A 184 0.50 8.78 33.06
CA VAL A 184 1.10 8.61 31.73
C VAL A 184 0.19 9.26 30.68
N PRO A 185 0.67 10.22 29.87
CA PRO A 185 -0.15 10.85 28.86
C PRO A 185 -0.59 9.86 27.79
N ALA A 186 -1.88 9.88 27.46
CA ALA A 186 -2.48 8.96 26.51
C ALA A 186 -3.31 9.70 25.46
N PHE A 187 -3.18 9.19 24.22
CA PHE A 187 -3.93 9.62 23.04
C PHE A 187 -4.55 8.38 22.40
N VAL A 188 -5.88 8.27 22.45
CA VAL A 188 -6.61 7.14 21.89
C VAL A 188 -7.51 7.64 20.77
N GLN A 189 -7.19 7.28 19.52
CA GLN A 189 -7.92 7.73 18.35
C GLN A 189 -8.79 6.60 17.79
N HIS A 190 -10.05 6.91 17.52
CA HIS A 190 -10.97 6.08 16.75
C HIS A 190 -11.17 6.68 15.37
N LEU A 191 -10.69 6.01 14.34
CA LEU A 191 -10.77 6.47 12.94
C LEU A 191 -10.33 7.96 12.83
N TYR A 192 -11.06 8.76 12.08
CA TYR A 192 -10.95 10.22 12.09
C TYR A 192 -12.22 10.89 12.63
N GLU A 193 -12.92 10.22 13.54
CA GLU A 193 -14.19 10.69 14.11
C GLU A 193 -14.00 11.31 15.49
N ARG A 194 -13.20 10.65 16.33
CA ARG A 194 -12.96 11.11 17.71
C ARG A 194 -11.59 10.72 18.26
N THR A 195 -11.17 11.48 19.25
CA THR A 195 -9.94 11.23 19.99
C THR A 195 -10.20 11.42 21.48
N PHE A 196 -9.62 10.55 22.29
CA PHE A 196 -9.60 10.65 23.74
C PHE A 196 -8.20 11.06 24.18
N ILE A 197 -8.09 12.11 24.99
CA ILE A 197 -6.83 12.57 25.60
C ILE A 197 -7.04 12.63 27.10
N ASN A 198 -6.28 11.80 27.83
CA ASN A 198 -6.38 11.75 29.29
C ASN A 198 -5.91 13.05 29.95
N ARG A 199 -6.13 13.20 31.27
CA ARG A 199 -5.77 14.38 32.04
C ARG A 199 -4.28 14.74 31.91
N ALA A 200 -3.40 13.75 31.98
CA ALA A 200 -1.96 13.96 31.82
C ALA A 200 -1.62 14.52 30.44
N GLY A 201 -2.23 13.99 29.39
CA GLY A 201 -2.07 14.46 28.01
C GLY A 201 -2.61 15.88 27.83
N ARG A 202 -3.81 16.19 28.36
CA ARG A 202 -4.37 17.55 28.31
C ARG A 202 -3.46 18.57 28.98
N ARG A 203 -2.88 18.23 30.15
CA ARG A 203 -1.91 19.10 30.84
C ARG A 203 -0.70 19.41 29.96
N LEU A 204 -0.09 18.40 29.35
CA LEU A 204 1.08 18.57 28.47
C LEU A 204 0.77 19.36 27.20
N LEU A 205 -0.44 19.24 26.67
CA LEU A 205 -0.88 19.98 25.50
C LEU A 205 -1.45 21.36 25.85
N ASN A 206 -1.46 21.74 27.13
CA ASN A 206 -2.05 23.00 27.65
C ASN A 206 -3.50 23.22 27.17
N ILE A 207 -4.33 22.16 27.31
CA ILE A 207 -5.75 22.18 26.96
C ILE A 207 -6.52 22.46 28.24
N THR A 208 -7.16 23.65 28.30
CA THR A 208 -7.87 24.18 29.46
C THR A 208 -9.29 24.61 29.10
N ARG A 209 -10.04 25.11 30.06
CA ARG A 209 -11.37 25.71 29.86
C ARG A 209 -11.36 26.82 28.82
N GLU A 210 -10.29 27.60 28.76
CA GLU A 210 -10.14 28.76 27.88
C GLU A 210 -9.68 28.37 26.49
N THR A 211 -9.26 27.10 26.27
CA THR A 211 -8.81 26.64 24.96
C THR A 211 -9.99 26.68 23.98
N PRO A 212 -9.92 27.44 22.87
CA PRO A 212 -10.98 27.44 21.88
C PRO A 212 -11.04 26.12 21.14
N ASP A 213 -12.18 25.81 20.57
CA ASP A 213 -12.28 24.67 19.65
C ASP A 213 -11.35 24.88 18.45
N PRO A 214 -10.44 23.93 18.16
CA PRO A 214 -9.60 24.04 16.98
C PRO A 214 -10.43 23.99 15.68
N PRO A 215 -9.94 24.51 14.56
CA PRO A 215 -10.65 24.42 13.29
C PRO A 215 -11.08 22.97 12.98
N ASN A 216 -12.36 22.76 12.73
CA ASN A 216 -12.98 21.46 12.43
C ASN A 216 -12.88 20.41 13.56
N VAL A 217 -12.66 20.82 14.80
CA VAL A 217 -12.70 19.97 16.00
C VAL A 217 -13.60 20.60 17.04
N ARG A 218 -14.48 19.83 17.65
CA ARG A 218 -15.25 20.20 18.82
C ARG A 218 -14.65 19.53 20.05
N ILE A 219 -14.33 20.33 21.05
CA ILE A 219 -13.92 19.86 22.38
C ILE A 219 -15.19 19.58 23.19
N GLU A 220 -15.35 18.35 23.67
CA GLU A 220 -16.41 18.05 24.61
C GLU A 220 -16.10 18.67 25.97
N ARG A 221 -17.12 19.33 26.57
CA ARG A 221 -17.00 20.01 27.87
C ARG A 221 -18.08 19.55 28.83
N ASP A 222 -17.75 19.50 30.10
CA ASP A 222 -18.71 19.25 31.15
C ASP A 222 -19.61 20.47 31.45
N ALA A 223 -20.53 20.35 32.41
CA ALA A 223 -21.43 21.44 32.83
C ALA A 223 -20.67 22.66 33.40
N GLY A 224 -19.45 22.48 33.89
CA GLY A 224 -18.57 23.53 34.36
C GLY A 224 -17.76 24.21 33.27
N GLY A 225 -17.83 23.71 32.04
CA GLY A 225 -17.06 24.20 30.88
C GLY A 225 -15.65 23.59 30.77
N GLU A 226 -15.28 22.63 31.62
CA GLU A 226 -13.98 21.97 31.57
C GLU A 226 -13.93 20.91 30.44
N PRO A 227 -12.82 20.80 29.69
CA PRO A 227 -12.66 19.75 28.69
C PRO A 227 -12.73 18.35 29.32
N THR A 228 -13.68 17.51 28.86
CA THR A 228 -13.81 16.13 29.35
C THR A 228 -12.62 15.26 28.92
N GLY A 229 -11.97 15.61 27.80
CA GLY A 229 -10.90 14.84 27.16
C GLY A 229 -11.33 14.18 25.87
N VAL A 230 -12.59 14.35 25.45
CA VAL A 230 -13.10 13.84 24.18
C VAL A 230 -13.12 14.96 23.14
N PHE A 231 -12.57 14.66 21.95
CA PHE A 231 -12.47 15.58 20.83
C PHE A 231 -13.16 14.95 19.62
N PHE A 232 -14.07 15.67 18.99
CA PHE A 232 -14.81 15.19 17.81
C PHE A 232 -14.38 15.93 16.56
N ALA A 233 -14.20 15.21 15.46
CA ALA A 233 -14.13 15.83 14.14
C ALA A 233 -15.50 16.41 13.78
N VAL A 234 -15.53 17.68 13.34
CA VAL A 234 -16.76 18.35 12.88
C VAL A 234 -16.88 18.24 11.37
N ARG A 235 -15.77 18.41 10.64
CA ARG A 235 -15.73 18.34 9.19
C ARG A 235 -14.38 17.80 8.71
N GLY A 236 -14.42 16.63 8.10
CA GLY A 236 -13.23 15.97 7.52
C GLY A 236 -12.16 15.63 8.57
N ILE A 237 -11.00 15.24 8.11
CA ILE A 237 -9.92 14.68 8.94
C ILE A 237 -8.92 15.71 9.47
N ALA A 238 -8.86 16.90 8.86
CA ALA A 238 -7.76 17.87 9.05
C ALA A 238 -7.58 18.30 10.51
N GLY A 239 -8.69 18.48 11.24
CA GLY A 239 -8.65 18.93 12.64
C GLY A 239 -7.99 17.91 13.58
N LEU A 240 -8.38 16.64 13.50
CA LEU A 240 -7.77 15.57 14.32
C LEU A 240 -6.33 15.28 13.90
N VAL A 241 -6.00 15.41 12.61
CA VAL A 241 -4.61 15.32 12.12
C VAL A 241 -3.75 16.44 12.73
N ALA A 242 -4.27 17.67 12.79
CA ALA A 242 -3.58 18.80 13.42
C ALA A 242 -3.38 18.57 14.92
N LEU A 243 -4.37 18.01 15.62
CA LEU A 243 -4.27 17.65 17.03
C LEU A 243 -3.20 16.59 17.28
N TRP A 244 -3.18 15.53 16.45
CA TRP A 244 -2.15 14.50 16.50
C TRP A 244 -0.74 15.08 16.22
N GLY A 245 -0.64 16.05 15.32
CA GLY A 245 0.61 16.74 14.99
C GLY A 245 1.25 17.51 16.17
N ARG A 246 0.53 17.71 17.28
CA ARG A 246 1.03 18.30 18.52
C ARG A 246 1.74 17.29 19.44
N LEU A 247 1.62 15.98 19.15
CA LEU A 247 2.29 14.94 19.93
C LEU A 247 3.80 14.94 19.66
N PRO A 248 4.62 14.51 20.65
CA PRO A 248 6.07 14.38 20.45
C PRO A 248 6.40 13.47 19.27
N ARG A 249 7.34 13.89 18.45
CA ARG A 249 7.87 13.10 17.34
C ARG A 249 9.13 12.35 17.77
N LEU A 250 9.35 11.18 17.20
CA LEU A 250 10.61 10.45 17.30
C LEU A 250 11.75 11.25 16.65
N THR A 251 12.98 11.09 17.17
CA THR A 251 14.18 11.60 16.50
C THR A 251 14.38 10.90 15.14
N PRO A 252 15.19 11.45 14.22
CA PRO A 252 15.45 10.80 12.94
C PRO A 252 15.95 9.36 13.09
N GLU A 253 16.84 9.07 14.03
CA GLU A 253 17.37 7.73 14.30
C GLU A 253 16.28 6.78 14.83
N GLN A 254 15.43 7.29 15.72
CA GLN A 254 14.27 6.54 16.24
C GLN A 254 13.24 6.29 15.12
N GLN A 255 13.04 7.24 14.20
CA GLN A 255 12.16 7.05 13.04
C GLN A 255 12.67 5.94 12.11
N ILE A 256 13.98 5.85 11.88
CA ILE A 256 14.60 4.75 11.13
C ILE A 256 14.32 3.42 11.83
N THR A 257 14.58 3.34 13.14
CA THR A 257 14.32 2.13 13.93
C THR A 257 12.85 1.74 13.89
N SER A 258 11.94 2.70 14.07
CA SER A 258 10.49 2.53 14.00
C SER A 258 10.05 2.02 12.62
N THR A 259 10.56 2.60 11.54
CA THR A 259 10.27 2.16 10.17
C THR A 259 10.78 0.73 9.91
N ARG A 260 11.96 0.37 10.42
CA ARG A 260 12.46 -1.00 10.33
C ARG A 260 11.58 -2.01 11.08
N MET A 261 11.06 -1.63 12.25
CA MET A 261 10.09 -2.47 12.99
C MET A 261 8.81 -2.65 12.17
N PHE A 262 8.31 -1.60 11.55
CA PHE A 262 7.11 -1.66 10.71
C PHE A 262 7.32 -2.51 9.46
N MET A 263 8.46 -2.38 8.77
CA MET A 263 8.82 -3.26 7.66
C MET A 263 8.90 -4.74 8.08
N ARG A 264 9.43 -5.02 9.27
CA ARG A 264 9.51 -6.39 9.78
C ARG A 264 8.12 -6.99 10.00
N GLU A 265 7.18 -6.20 10.50
CA GLU A 265 5.79 -6.63 10.64
C GLU A 265 5.15 -6.90 9.27
N HIS A 266 5.39 -6.04 8.27
CA HIS A 266 4.94 -6.30 6.90
C HIS A 266 5.53 -7.61 6.34
N SER A 267 6.83 -7.84 6.54
CA SER A 267 7.47 -9.09 6.12
C SER A 267 6.87 -10.32 6.82
N ARG A 268 6.50 -10.22 8.12
CA ARG A 268 5.80 -11.28 8.86
C ARG A 268 4.41 -11.56 8.29
N LEU A 269 3.74 -10.56 7.73
CA LEU A 269 2.45 -10.72 7.06
C LEU A 269 2.57 -11.24 5.62
N GLY A 270 3.79 -11.43 5.10
CA GLY A 270 4.05 -11.84 3.72
C GLY A 270 3.97 -10.70 2.71
N ILE A 271 3.95 -9.45 3.18
CA ILE A 271 3.94 -8.26 2.34
C ILE A 271 5.37 -7.95 1.91
N THR A 272 5.59 -7.93 0.59
CA THR A 272 6.89 -7.61 -0.03
C THR A 272 6.90 -6.24 -0.68
N SER A 273 5.73 -5.66 -0.93
CA SER A 273 5.62 -4.33 -1.55
C SER A 273 4.44 -3.55 -0.96
N VAL A 274 4.60 -2.22 -0.94
CA VAL A 274 3.53 -1.30 -0.58
C VAL A 274 3.46 -0.14 -1.57
N ILE A 275 2.25 0.41 -1.77
CA ILE A 275 2.05 1.65 -2.52
C ILE A 275 1.48 2.68 -1.55
N ASP A 276 2.28 3.68 -1.23
CA ASP A 276 1.90 4.77 -0.34
C ASP A 276 1.24 5.90 -1.16
N PRO A 277 -0.04 6.21 -0.93
CA PRO A 277 -0.76 7.26 -1.66
C PRO A 277 -0.36 8.68 -1.23
N GLY A 278 0.62 8.81 -0.34
CA GLY A 278 0.90 10.02 0.42
C GLY A 278 -0.02 10.15 1.63
N GLY A 279 0.04 11.25 2.34
CA GLY A 279 -0.84 11.44 3.49
C GLY A 279 -0.76 12.83 4.10
N ALA A 280 -1.85 13.23 4.75
CA ALA A 280 -1.91 14.48 5.49
C ALA A 280 -0.84 14.53 6.60
N GLY A 281 -0.09 15.63 6.67
CA GLY A 281 1.01 15.82 7.62
C GLY A 281 2.32 15.12 7.24
N GLN A 282 2.44 14.62 6.00
CA GLN A 282 3.63 13.99 5.44
C GLN A 282 4.25 14.90 4.37
N PHE A 283 5.19 15.74 4.75
CA PHE A 283 5.75 16.80 3.91
C PHE A 283 6.95 16.31 3.09
N PHE A 284 6.83 16.37 1.78
CA PHE A 284 7.95 16.13 0.87
C PHE A 284 8.81 17.41 0.70
N PRO A 285 10.16 17.33 0.70
CA PRO A 285 10.98 16.11 0.86
C PRO A 285 11.34 15.75 2.32
N ARG A 286 10.95 16.57 3.30
CA ARG A 286 11.42 16.48 4.70
C ARG A 286 11.15 15.10 5.33
N ASP A 287 9.90 14.64 5.30
CA ASP A 287 9.49 13.41 6.01
C ASP A 287 9.86 12.14 5.21
N TYR A 288 10.44 12.30 4.02
CA TYR A 288 10.94 11.22 3.17
C TYR A 288 12.45 10.96 3.34
N GLN A 289 13.17 11.77 4.12
CA GLN A 289 14.62 11.66 4.26
C GLN A 289 15.03 10.33 4.90
N ALA A 290 14.33 9.87 5.95
CA ALA A 290 14.63 8.61 6.62
C ALA A 290 14.54 7.42 5.65
N ILE A 291 13.46 7.32 4.88
CA ILE A 291 13.27 6.21 3.94
C ILE A 291 14.27 6.26 2.77
N ARG A 292 14.64 7.45 2.31
CA ARG A 292 15.67 7.64 1.27
C ARG A 292 17.07 7.22 1.77
N ALA A 293 17.43 7.57 3.00
CA ALA A 293 18.67 7.13 3.63
C ALA A 293 18.70 5.59 3.75
N MET A 294 17.61 5.00 4.24
CA MET A 294 17.48 3.54 4.33
C MET A 294 17.57 2.85 2.97
N ALA A 295 17.01 3.44 1.92
CA ALA A 295 17.13 2.91 0.55
C ALA A 295 18.58 2.95 0.07
N ALA A 296 19.26 4.07 0.26
CA ALA A 296 20.68 4.24 -0.13
C ALA A 296 21.62 3.26 0.60
N GLU A 297 21.28 2.88 1.83
CA GLU A 297 22.03 1.90 2.62
C GLU A 297 21.58 0.43 2.39
N GLY A 298 20.62 0.17 1.50
CA GLY A 298 20.11 -1.17 1.22
C GLY A 298 19.34 -1.82 2.39
N LEU A 299 18.79 -1.02 3.29
CA LEU A 299 18.11 -1.46 4.51
C LEU A 299 16.61 -1.77 4.31
N LEU A 300 16.07 -1.53 3.11
CA LEU A 300 14.67 -1.80 2.84
C LEU A 300 14.41 -3.31 2.77
N THR A 301 13.42 -3.77 3.53
CA THR A 301 12.91 -5.15 3.53
C THR A 301 11.49 -5.24 2.98
N VAL A 302 11.00 -4.14 2.40
CA VAL A 302 9.76 -4.01 1.64
C VAL A 302 10.02 -3.05 0.50
N ARG A 303 9.52 -3.33 -0.70
CA ARG A 303 9.56 -2.38 -1.83
C ARG A 303 8.50 -1.31 -1.62
N ILE A 304 8.84 -0.07 -1.86
CA ILE A 304 7.98 1.08 -1.60
C ILE A 304 7.81 1.90 -2.87
N ALA A 305 6.59 1.95 -3.38
CA ALA A 305 6.18 2.93 -4.36
C ALA A 305 5.35 4.01 -3.64
N TYR A 306 5.59 5.30 -3.90
CA TYR A 306 4.87 6.36 -3.21
C TYR A 306 4.40 7.46 -4.16
N SER A 307 3.33 8.14 -3.78
CA SER A 307 2.78 9.31 -4.45
C SER A 307 2.88 10.55 -3.56
N LEU A 308 2.85 11.74 -4.14
CA LEU A 308 2.96 12.99 -3.40
C LEU A 308 1.56 13.60 -3.19
N PHE A 309 1.26 13.90 -1.94
CA PHE A 309 -0.02 14.37 -1.43
C PHE A 309 0.07 15.85 -1.08
N ALA A 310 -0.83 16.68 -1.63
CA ALA A 310 -0.83 18.12 -1.40
C ALA A 310 -0.96 18.48 0.09
N GLN A 311 -0.09 19.37 0.58
CA GLN A 311 -0.04 19.78 1.99
C GLN A 311 -0.57 21.21 2.22
N SER A 312 -0.44 22.08 1.22
CA SER A 312 -0.74 23.52 1.33
C SER A 312 -2.19 23.80 0.96
N VAL A 313 -3.11 23.70 1.93
CA VAL A 313 -4.56 23.92 1.71
C VAL A 313 -4.82 25.25 1.00
N GLY A 314 -5.52 25.21 -0.13
CA GLY A 314 -5.85 26.36 -0.99
C GLY A 314 -4.69 26.85 -1.87
N ARG A 315 -3.51 26.22 -1.80
CA ARG A 315 -2.32 26.52 -2.61
C ARG A 315 -1.66 25.25 -3.12
N GLU A 316 -2.41 24.22 -3.37
CA GLU A 316 -1.93 22.88 -3.73
C GLU A 316 -1.10 22.90 -5.03
N ILE A 317 -1.44 23.78 -5.96
CA ILE A 317 -0.67 23.97 -7.20
C ILE A 317 0.78 24.39 -6.95
N GLU A 318 1.05 25.14 -5.87
CA GLU A 318 2.41 25.55 -5.50
C GLU A 318 3.23 24.33 -5.07
N ASP A 319 2.62 23.41 -4.29
CA ASP A 319 3.25 22.14 -3.91
C ASP A 319 3.66 21.35 -5.15
N PHE A 320 2.74 21.13 -6.10
CA PHE A 320 3.01 20.36 -7.32
C PHE A 320 4.03 21.03 -8.24
N ARG A 321 3.99 22.36 -8.38
CA ARG A 321 5.00 23.12 -9.16
C ARG A 321 6.40 22.95 -8.55
N ALA A 322 6.51 23.01 -7.23
CA ALA A 322 7.79 22.76 -6.54
C ALA A 322 8.27 21.33 -6.77
N TRP A 323 7.39 20.33 -6.61
CA TRP A 323 7.77 18.92 -6.67
C TRP A 323 8.11 18.43 -8.08
N THR A 324 7.40 18.89 -9.11
CA THR A 324 7.73 18.55 -10.51
C THR A 324 9.06 19.11 -10.96
N GLY A 325 9.57 20.15 -10.26
CA GLY A 325 10.94 20.65 -10.42
C GLY A 325 12.00 19.83 -9.67
N MET A 326 11.60 18.97 -8.71
CA MET A 326 12.52 18.19 -7.86
C MET A 326 12.62 16.72 -8.28
N VAL A 327 11.51 16.10 -8.74
CA VAL A 327 11.42 14.68 -9.05
C VAL A 327 10.59 14.44 -10.31
N ARG A 328 10.91 13.37 -11.02
CA ARG A 328 10.17 12.95 -12.22
C ARG A 328 9.14 11.88 -11.87
N ALA A 329 8.12 11.73 -12.73
CA ALA A 329 7.20 10.61 -12.62
C ALA A 329 7.93 9.28 -12.74
N VAL A 330 7.53 8.31 -11.91
CA VAL A 330 8.08 6.95 -11.92
C VAL A 330 9.59 6.90 -11.69
N GLU A 331 10.13 7.90 -10.97
CA GLU A 331 11.56 7.99 -10.64
C GLU A 331 11.91 7.11 -9.44
N GLY A 332 13.00 6.36 -9.55
CA GLY A 332 13.53 5.48 -8.51
C GLY A 332 13.94 4.13 -9.06
N ASP A 333 14.05 3.15 -8.18
CA ASP A 333 14.46 1.78 -8.51
C ASP A 333 13.41 0.75 -8.06
N GLY A 334 13.79 -0.52 -8.01
CA GLY A 334 12.92 -1.60 -7.56
C GLY A 334 12.64 -1.61 -6.05
N PHE A 335 13.29 -0.76 -5.24
CA PHE A 335 13.09 -0.68 -3.79
C PHE A 335 12.38 0.58 -3.33
N LEU A 336 12.68 1.72 -3.94
CA LEU A 336 12.03 2.99 -3.61
C LEU A 336 11.74 3.79 -4.88
N ARG A 337 10.45 4.06 -5.13
CA ARG A 337 10.02 4.71 -6.38
C ARG A 337 8.93 5.74 -6.10
N MET A 338 9.08 6.95 -6.64
CA MET A 338 8.01 7.96 -6.70
C MET A 338 7.13 7.69 -7.93
N LEU A 339 5.81 7.62 -7.74
CA LEU A 339 4.87 7.36 -8.84
C LEU A 339 4.36 8.66 -9.48
N GLY A 340 3.74 9.52 -8.69
CA GLY A 340 3.07 10.73 -9.22
C GLY A 340 2.26 11.46 -8.16
N GLY A 341 1.10 12.02 -8.57
CA GLY A 341 0.15 12.67 -7.67
C GLY A 341 -0.54 11.67 -6.75
N GLY A 342 -0.65 12.02 -5.46
CA GLY A 342 -1.23 11.19 -4.43
C GLY A 342 -2.72 11.33 -4.28
N GLU A 343 -3.23 10.83 -3.19
CA GLU A 343 -4.65 10.70 -2.91
C GLU A 343 -5.39 12.05 -2.87
N TYR A 344 -4.73 13.11 -2.40
CA TYR A 344 -5.29 14.47 -2.41
C TYR A 344 -4.49 15.34 -3.36
N LEU A 345 -5.06 15.61 -4.54
CA LEU A 345 -4.55 16.62 -5.47
C LEU A 345 -4.97 18.02 -5.03
N THR A 346 -6.18 18.14 -4.48
CA THR A 346 -6.67 19.36 -3.85
C THR A 346 -7.49 19.02 -2.61
N TRP A 347 -7.38 19.83 -1.58
CA TRP A 347 -8.17 19.67 -0.36
C TRP A 347 -9.65 19.96 -0.56
N SER A 348 -9.99 20.74 -1.57
CA SER A 348 -11.37 21.05 -1.94
C SER A 348 -12.12 19.86 -2.58
N ALA A 349 -11.39 18.83 -3.04
CA ALA A 349 -11.96 17.64 -3.67
C ALA A 349 -12.14 16.45 -2.71
N VAL A 350 -11.92 16.65 -1.41
CA VAL A 350 -11.99 15.60 -0.39
C VAL A 350 -13.41 15.38 0.07
N ASP A 351 -13.87 14.12 0.05
CA ASP A 351 -15.12 13.72 0.66
C ASP A 351 -14.93 13.07 2.05
N GLY A 352 -16.03 12.60 2.66
CA GLY A 352 -16.05 12.04 4.01
C GLY A 352 -15.74 10.54 4.07
N PRO A 353 -15.66 9.97 5.30
CA PRO A 353 -15.56 8.54 5.51
C PRO A 353 -16.86 7.81 5.09
N PRO A 354 -16.83 6.47 4.90
CA PRO A 354 -17.97 5.73 4.32
C PRO A 354 -19.32 5.95 5.00
N ALA A 355 -19.36 5.98 6.33
CA ALA A 355 -20.59 6.14 7.09
C ALA A 355 -21.04 7.60 7.28
N ALA A 356 -20.29 8.58 6.74
CA ALA A 356 -20.67 10.00 6.79
C ALA A 356 -21.73 10.37 5.75
N GLU A 357 -22.32 11.58 5.90
CA GLU A 357 -23.10 12.18 4.82
C GLU A 357 -22.19 12.49 3.62
N PRO A 358 -22.64 12.21 2.38
CA PRO A 358 -21.92 12.67 1.20
C PRO A 358 -21.76 14.20 1.23
N LEU A 359 -20.51 14.66 1.15
CA LEU A 359 -20.22 16.09 1.17
C LEU A 359 -20.47 16.73 -0.19
N GLU A 360 -21.14 17.87 -0.19
CA GLU A 360 -21.14 18.74 -1.35
C GLU A 360 -19.80 19.47 -1.44
N LEU A 361 -19.05 19.22 -2.52
CA LEU A 361 -17.76 19.85 -2.73
C LEU A 361 -17.94 21.34 -3.05
N PRO A 362 -17.06 22.25 -2.57
CA PRO A 362 -17.17 23.66 -2.81
C PRO A 362 -17.01 23.99 -4.31
N PRO A 363 -17.64 25.06 -4.83
CA PRO A 363 -17.54 25.43 -6.26
C PRO A 363 -16.09 25.61 -6.74
N VAL A 364 -15.19 26.12 -5.89
CA VAL A 364 -13.77 26.33 -6.21
C VAL A 364 -13.02 25.04 -6.54
N MET A 365 -13.53 23.89 -6.12
CA MET A 365 -12.92 22.58 -6.34
C MET A 365 -12.61 22.33 -7.80
N GLU A 366 -13.53 22.65 -8.70
CA GLU A 366 -13.37 22.32 -10.11
C GLU A 366 -12.19 23.06 -10.74
N SER A 367 -12.04 24.36 -10.46
CA SER A 367 -10.92 25.15 -10.99
C SER A 367 -9.58 24.76 -10.37
N GLN A 368 -9.55 24.54 -9.05
CA GLN A 368 -8.31 24.11 -8.37
C GLN A 368 -7.85 22.73 -8.85
N LEU A 369 -8.77 21.76 -8.95
CA LEU A 369 -8.44 20.42 -9.42
C LEU A 369 -7.99 20.43 -10.88
N GLU A 370 -8.67 21.19 -11.75
CA GLU A 370 -8.30 21.30 -13.15
C GLU A 370 -6.91 21.91 -13.33
N GLU A 371 -6.56 22.96 -12.57
CA GLU A 371 -5.23 23.57 -12.62
C GLU A 371 -4.14 22.58 -12.22
N VAL A 372 -4.32 21.86 -11.11
CA VAL A 372 -3.36 20.85 -10.65
C VAL A 372 -3.24 19.71 -11.66
N LEU A 373 -4.36 19.16 -12.14
CA LEU A 373 -4.36 18.08 -13.13
C LEU A 373 -3.60 18.49 -14.41
N ARG A 374 -3.90 19.65 -14.99
CA ARG A 374 -3.20 20.13 -16.18
C ARG A 374 -1.70 20.23 -15.96
N HIS A 375 -1.29 20.71 -14.78
CA HIS A 375 0.12 20.82 -14.43
C HIS A 375 0.81 19.46 -14.34
N ILE A 376 0.27 18.52 -13.55
CA ILE A 376 0.90 17.21 -13.35
C ILE A 376 0.90 16.37 -14.63
N LEU A 377 -0.16 16.47 -15.45
CA LEU A 377 -0.25 15.77 -16.73
C LEU A 377 0.78 16.29 -17.75
N ALA A 378 1.04 17.60 -17.78
CA ALA A 378 2.10 18.19 -18.61
C ALA A 378 3.50 17.65 -18.24
N HIS A 379 3.68 17.15 -17.01
CA HIS A 379 4.90 16.50 -16.55
C HIS A 379 4.85 14.95 -16.61
N GLY A 380 3.80 14.38 -17.20
CA GLY A 380 3.63 12.94 -17.34
C GLY A 380 3.35 12.20 -16.04
N TRP A 381 2.88 12.88 -15.01
CA TRP A 381 2.60 12.26 -13.72
C TRP A 381 1.26 11.52 -13.74
N PRO A 382 1.23 10.21 -13.45
CA PRO A 382 0.02 9.52 -13.06
C PRO A 382 -0.50 10.07 -11.74
N PHE A 383 -1.76 9.78 -11.43
CA PHE A 383 -2.36 10.25 -10.18
C PHE A 383 -3.38 9.25 -9.62
N ARG A 384 -3.68 9.43 -8.35
CA ARG A 384 -4.79 8.76 -7.68
C ARG A 384 -5.56 9.77 -6.82
N MET A 385 -6.83 9.51 -6.56
CA MET A 385 -7.68 10.42 -5.80
C MET A 385 -8.61 9.66 -4.85
N HIS A 386 -8.74 10.18 -3.64
CA HIS A 386 -9.73 9.77 -2.66
C HIS A 386 -11.15 10.04 -3.16
N VAL A 387 -11.98 9.01 -3.19
CA VAL A 387 -13.40 9.09 -3.55
C VAL A 387 -14.18 8.03 -2.78
N THR A 388 -15.12 8.45 -1.95
CA THR A 388 -15.97 7.53 -1.17
C THR A 388 -17.39 7.46 -1.76
N HIS A 389 -18.01 8.60 -2.03
CA HIS A 389 -19.41 8.74 -2.38
C HIS A 389 -19.64 9.21 -3.82
N ASP A 390 -20.82 8.90 -4.36
CA ASP A 390 -21.15 9.16 -5.77
C ASP A 390 -21.21 10.65 -6.14
N LEU A 391 -21.75 11.50 -5.27
CA LEU A 391 -21.88 12.93 -5.53
C LEU A 391 -20.52 13.61 -5.73
N PRO A 392 -19.54 13.49 -4.80
CA PRO A 392 -18.18 13.95 -5.02
C PRO A 392 -17.52 13.32 -6.25
N ALA A 393 -17.64 12.00 -6.42
CA ALA A 393 -17.10 11.27 -7.57
C ALA A 393 -17.57 11.86 -8.90
N SER A 394 -18.87 12.08 -9.03
CA SER A 394 -19.47 12.59 -10.27
C SER A 394 -18.96 13.99 -10.63
N ARG A 395 -18.74 14.86 -9.64
CA ARG A 395 -18.20 16.21 -9.86
C ARG A 395 -16.72 16.17 -10.24
N ILE A 396 -15.91 15.36 -9.54
CA ILE A 396 -14.50 15.14 -9.88
C ILE A 396 -14.37 14.58 -11.30
N LEU A 397 -15.18 13.58 -11.67
CA LEU A 397 -15.19 13.03 -13.02
C LEU A 397 -15.55 14.08 -14.07
N GLY A 398 -16.41 15.05 -13.77
CA GLY A 398 -16.70 16.17 -14.68
C GLY A 398 -15.45 16.99 -15.01
N VAL A 399 -14.53 17.16 -14.06
CA VAL A 399 -13.22 17.80 -14.30
C VAL A 399 -12.33 16.88 -15.14
N LEU A 400 -12.23 15.60 -14.76
CA LEU A 400 -11.41 14.62 -15.50
C LEU A 400 -11.86 14.49 -16.97
N GLU A 401 -13.16 14.49 -17.24
CA GLU A 401 -13.72 14.45 -18.59
C GLU A 401 -13.38 15.70 -19.44
N ARG A 402 -13.37 16.88 -18.82
CA ARG A 402 -12.92 18.10 -19.50
C ARG A 402 -11.46 18.01 -19.90
N VAL A 403 -10.62 17.59 -18.94
CA VAL A 403 -9.17 17.42 -19.17
C VAL A 403 -8.90 16.29 -20.17
N HIS A 404 -9.64 15.17 -20.08
CA HIS A 404 -9.50 14.00 -20.96
C HIS A 404 -9.71 14.33 -22.44
N ARG A 405 -10.60 15.28 -22.76
CA ARG A 405 -10.84 15.69 -24.15
C ARG A 405 -9.61 16.33 -24.80
N GLU A 406 -8.72 16.91 -24.02
CA GLU A 406 -7.50 17.57 -24.51
C GLU A 406 -6.26 16.69 -24.30
N VAL A 407 -6.19 16.02 -23.15
CA VAL A 407 -5.10 15.13 -22.76
C VAL A 407 -5.68 13.76 -22.40
N PRO A 408 -5.64 12.77 -23.31
CA PRO A 408 -6.22 11.44 -23.04
C PRO A 408 -5.64 10.76 -21.81
N LEU A 409 -6.51 10.36 -20.87
CA LEU A 409 -6.14 9.71 -19.61
C LEU A 409 -6.00 8.19 -19.72
N THR A 410 -6.45 7.56 -20.81
CA THR A 410 -6.56 6.10 -20.99
C THR A 410 -5.25 5.33 -20.78
N ASN A 411 -4.10 5.94 -21.04
CA ASN A 411 -2.79 5.30 -20.88
C ASN A 411 -2.02 5.81 -19.66
N LEU A 412 -2.64 6.63 -18.80
CA LEU A 412 -1.95 7.28 -17.70
C LEU A 412 -1.83 6.41 -16.45
N ARG A 413 -2.68 5.39 -16.28
CA ARG A 413 -2.82 4.58 -15.06
C ARG A 413 -3.20 5.42 -13.85
N TRP A 414 -4.30 6.14 -13.96
CA TRP A 414 -4.90 6.86 -12.84
C TRP A 414 -5.91 5.95 -12.10
N ALA A 415 -6.17 6.26 -10.84
CA ALA A 415 -7.10 5.48 -10.01
C ALA A 415 -7.95 6.38 -9.11
N PHE A 416 -9.17 5.94 -8.82
CA PHE A 416 -9.87 6.34 -7.62
C PHE A 416 -9.61 5.33 -6.51
N ASP A 417 -9.43 5.83 -5.30
CA ASP A 417 -9.33 5.03 -4.09
C ASP A 417 -10.68 4.92 -3.41
N HIS A 418 -10.97 3.76 -2.83
CA HIS A 418 -12.13 3.44 -1.99
C HIS A 418 -13.40 3.12 -2.77
N CYS A 419 -14.13 4.11 -3.25
CA CYS A 419 -15.35 3.98 -4.07
C CYS A 419 -16.47 3.15 -3.42
N GLU A 420 -16.67 3.22 -2.10
CA GLU A 420 -17.68 2.41 -1.41
C GLU A 420 -19.11 2.75 -1.84
N GLY A 421 -19.41 4.02 -2.07
CA GLY A 421 -20.76 4.48 -2.37
C GLY A 421 -20.97 5.00 -3.80
N VAL A 422 -20.18 4.55 -4.79
CA VAL A 422 -20.28 5.03 -6.17
C VAL A 422 -21.34 4.30 -6.98
N SER A 423 -22.04 5.03 -7.87
CA SER A 423 -23.09 4.49 -8.72
C SER A 423 -22.54 3.70 -9.93
N PRO A 424 -23.35 2.83 -10.55
CA PRO A 424 -22.98 2.16 -11.81
C PRO A 424 -22.58 3.14 -12.91
N ARG A 425 -23.25 4.29 -13.03
CA ARG A 425 -22.91 5.34 -14.01
C ARG A 425 -21.53 5.95 -13.76
N THR A 426 -21.17 6.17 -12.52
CA THR A 426 -19.85 6.66 -12.14
C THR A 426 -18.77 5.66 -12.56
N LEU A 427 -18.98 4.36 -12.33
CA LEU A 427 -18.05 3.32 -12.78
C LEU A 427 -17.92 3.24 -14.31
N GLU A 428 -19.01 3.40 -15.05
CA GLU A 428 -18.97 3.46 -16.51
C GLU A 428 -18.13 4.63 -17.03
N ARG A 429 -18.21 5.79 -16.38
CA ARG A 429 -17.38 6.96 -16.68
C ARG A 429 -15.89 6.71 -16.38
N ILE A 430 -15.58 6.06 -15.26
CA ILE A 430 -14.21 5.64 -14.91
C ILE A 430 -13.66 4.69 -15.99
N ALA A 431 -14.43 3.66 -16.35
CA ALA A 431 -14.06 2.70 -17.39
C ALA A 431 -13.79 3.37 -18.75
N ALA A 432 -14.65 4.30 -19.15
CA ALA A 432 -14.53 5.02 -20.42
C ALA A 432 -13.22 5.83 -20.54
N MET A 433 -12.68 6.29 -19.41
CA MET A 433 -11.41 7.03 -19.35
C MET A 433 -10.20 6.14 -18.97
N GLY A 434 -10.38 4.81 -18.90
CA GLY A 434 -9.30 3.86 -18.57
C GLY A 434 -8.79 3.96 -17.13
N GLY A 435 -9.63 4.43 -16.21
CA GLY A 435 -9.31 4.52 -14.79
C GLY A 435 -9.38 3.17 -14.06
N ALA A 436 -8.68 3.06 -12.95
CA ALA A 436 -8.77 1.95 -12.01
C ALA A 436 -9.56 2.35 -10.75
N VAL A 437 -10.00 1.35 -10.00
CA VAL A 437 -10.59 1.53 -8.67
C VAL A 437 -9.77 0.71 -7.69
N CYS A 438 -9.02 1.38 -6.81
CA CYS A 438 -8.26 0.73 -5.75
C CYS A 438 -9.15 0.63 -4.50
N ILE A 439 -9.55 -0.58 -4.14
CA ILE A 439 -10.46 -0.82 -3.01
C ILE A 439 -9.71 -1.09 -1.70
N GLN A 440 -10.28 -0.62 -0.59
CA GLN A 440 -9.75 -0.84 0.75
C GLN A 440 -10.80 -1.48 1.65
N ASN A 441 -10.34 -2.16 2.69
CA ASN A 441 -11.24 -2.87 3.61
C ASN A 441 -11.80 -1.97 4.74
N ARG A 442 -12.03 -0.66 4.47
CA ARG A 442 -12.58 0.29 5.46
C ARG A 442 -13.92 -0.15 6.03
N MET A 443 -14.72 -0.83 5.20
CA MET A 443 -16.03 -1.37 5.60
C MET A 443 -15.92 -2.48 6.65
N THR A 444 -14.74 -3.06 6.87
CA THR A 444 -14.51 -3.98 8.00
C THR A 444 -14.82 -3.30 9.34
N LEU A 445 -14.47 -2.02 9.51
CA LEU A 445 -14.68 -1.25 10.74
C LEU A 445 -15.87 -0.30 10.66
N SER A 446 -16.13 0.28 9.49
CA SER A 446 -17.20 1.27 9.28
C SER A 446 -18.52 0.65 8.79
N GLY A 447 -18.51 -0.62 8.41
CA GLY A 447 -19.63 -1.27 7.73
C GLY A 447 -20.92 -1.35 8.57
N ASP A 448 -20.81 -1.58 9.87
CA ASP A 448 -21.99 -1.58 10.76
C ASP A 448 -22.68 -0.20 10.77
N ALA A 449 -21.92 0.88 10.89
CA ALA A 449 -22.45 2.24 10.85
C ALA A 449 -22.98 2.60 9.44
N TYR A 450 -22.29 2.16 8.39
CA TYR A 450 -22.74 2.34 7.01
C TYR A 450 -24.08 1.63 6.76
N HIS A 451 -24.21 0.38 7.24
CA HIS A 451 -25.45 -0.40 7.14
C HIS A 451 -26.62 0.27 7.89
N GLN A 452 -26.35 0.76 9.10
CA GLN A 452 -27.39 1.48 9.88
C GLN A 452 -27.87 2.74 9.15
N ARG A 453 -26.99 3.42 8.43
CA ARG A 453 -27.30 4.66 7.74
C ARG A 453 -27.97 4.45 6.39
N PHE A 454 -27.41 3.59 5.54
CA PHE A 454 -27.78 3.46 4.14
C PHE A 454 -28.60 2.21 3.84
N GLY A 455 -28.75 1.30 4.81
CA GLY A 455 -29.53 0.08 4.68
C GLY A 455 -28.83 -1.06 3.94
N ALA A 456 -29.49 -2.23 3.91
CA ALA A 456 -28.94 -3.48 3.41
C ALA A 456 -28.61 -3.45 1.91
N ALA A 457 -29.44 -2.81 1.09
CA ALA A 457 -29.23 -2.75 -0.36
C ALA A 457 -27.93 -2.01 -0.71
N MET A 458 -27.70 -0.86 -0.10
CA MET A 458 -26.47 -0.09 -0.33
C MET A 458 -25.24 -0.78 0.24
N SER A 459 -25.31 -1.29 1.47
CA SER A 459 -24.17 -1.91 2.12
C SER A 459 -23.77 -3.25 1.48
N GLY A 460 -24.70 -3.96 0.86
CA GLY A 460 -24.41 -5.18 0.10
C GLY A 460 -23.54 -4.95 -1.15
N GLU A 461 -23.55 -3.72 -1.66
CA GLU A 461 -22.82 -3.28 -2.85
C GLU A 461 -21.66 -2.29 -2.53
N ALA A 462 -21.23 -2.20 -1.30
CA ALA A 462 -20.24 -1.19 -0.87
C ALA A 462 -18.89 -1.81 -0.46
N PRO A 463 -17.88 -1.71 -1.35
CA PRO A 463 -17.85 -1.18 -2.70
C PRO A 463 -18.47 -2.13 -3.73
N PRO A 464 -18.82 -1.64 -4.93
CA PRO A 464 -19.53 -2.44 -5.95
C PRO A 464 -18.58 -3.35 -6.76
N ILE A 465 -17.94 -4.31 -6.10
CA ILE A 465 -16.88 -5.20 -6.61
C ILE A 465 -17.32 -5.92 -7.89
N ALA A 466 -18.51 -6.50 -7.87
CA ALA A 466 -19.05 -7.25 -9.02
C ALA A 466 -19.17 -6.35 -10.26
N ARG A 467 -19.63 -5.11 -10.09
CA ARG A 467 -19.78 -4.14 -11.19
C ARG A 467 -18.44 -3.65 -11.70
N ILE A 468 -17.49 -3.36 -10.82
CA ILE A 468 -16.11 -2.98 -11.18
C ILE A 468 -15.50 -4.05 -12.09
N ARG A 469 -15.60 -5.31 -11.70
CA ARG A 469 -15.10 -6.45 -12.49
C ARG A 469 -15.84 -6.64 -13.81
N ALA A 470 -17.16 -6.53 -13.80
CA ALA A 470 -17.99 -6.69 -15.01
C ALA A 470 -17.67 -5.63 -16.09
N LEU A 471 -17.22 -4.44 -15.68
CA LEU A 471 -16.77 -3.37 -16.57
C LEU A 471 -15.29 -3.51 -17.00
N GLY A 472 -14.58 -4.55 -16.54
CA GLY A 472 -13.15 -4.73 -16.82
C GLY A 472 -12.24 -3.68 -16.20
N ILE A 473 -12.71 -2.96 -15.19
CA ILE A 473 -11.92 -1.97 -14.45
C ILE A 473 -10.87 -2.71 -13.61
N ARG A 474 -9.61 -2.30 -13.68
CA ARG A 474 -8.56 -2.79 -12.80
C ARG A 474 -8.91 -2.49 -11.35
N MET A 475 -8.72 -3.49 -10.47
CA MET A 475 -9.19 -3.41 -9.09
C MET A 475 -8.09 -3.86 -8.11
N PRO A 476 -6.99 -3.11 -7.98
CA PRO A 476 -6.02 -3.35 -6.91
C PRO A 476 -6.67 -3.19 -5.54
N ALA A 477 -6.18 -3.94 -4.55
CA ALA A 477 -6.64 -3.84 -3.18
C ALA A 477 -5.52 -3.41 -2.21
N GLY A 478 -5.91 -2.63 -1.21
CA GLY A 478 -5.03 -2.16 -0.15
C GLY A 478 -5.73 -2.07 1.19
N THR A 479 -5.00 -1.70 2.22
CA THR A 479 -5.54 -1.63 3.58
C THR A 479 -6.09 -0.27 3.97
N ASP A 480 -5.53 0.82 3.49
CA ASP A 480 -5.70 2.18 4.03
C ASP A 480 -5.14 2.30 5.47
N ALA A 481 -4.15 1.43 5.78
CA ALA A 481 -3.50 1.47 7.08
C ALA A 481 -2.67 2.76 7.23
N ASN A 482 -2.41 3.16 8.44
CA ASN A 482 -2.51 2.47 9.74
C ASN A 482 -3.52 3.09 10.72
N ARG A 483 -4.21 4.17 10.33
CA ARG A 483 -5.11 4.91 11.24
C ARG A 483 -6.58 4.59 11.02
N VAL A 484 -6.95 4.19 9.82
CA VAL A 484 -8.35 3.89 9.46
C VAL A 484 -8.63 2.42 9.70
N VAL A 485 -7.71 1.55 9.28
CA VAL A 485 -7.86 0.09 9.40
C VAL A 485 -6.54 -0.54 9.85
N SER A 486 -6.57 -1.85 10.08
CA SER A 486 -5.39 -2.67 10.33
C SER A 486 -4.47 -2.74 9.11
N HIS A 487 -3.16 -2.75 9.34
CA HIS A 487 -2.16 -3.05 8.30
C HIS A 487 -2.08 -4.55 7.95
N ASN A 488 -2.86 -5.39 8.61
CA ASN A 488 -2.92 -6.81 8.31
C ASN A 488 -3.76 -7.05 7.04
N VAL A 489 -3.11 -7.26 5.91
CA VAL A 489 -3.75 -7.54 4.61
C VAL A 489 -4.66 -8.76 4.63
N TRP A 490 -4.42 -9.72 5.55
CA TRP A 490 -5.26 -10.90 5.68
C TRP A 490 -6.66 -10.58 6.22
N VAL A 491 -6.79 -9.48 6.97
CA VAL A 491 -8.10 -8.93 7.36
C VAL A 491 -8.83 -8.39 6.12
N GLY A 492 -8.11 -7.71 5.22
CA GLY A 492 -8.66 -7.23 3.94
C GLY A 492 -9.07 -8.40 3.01
N ILE A 493 -8.21 -9.40 2.87
CA ILE A 493 -8.50 -10.61 2.09
C ILE A 493 -9.71 -11.36 2.66
N HIS A 494 -9.78 -11.52 3.99
CA HIS A 494 -10.94 -12.10 4.65
C HIS A 494 -12.22 -11.34 4.33
N TRP A 495 -12.19 -10.01 4.41
CA TRP A 495 -13.35 -9.20 4.10
C TRP A 495 -13.79 -9.34 2.64
N LEU A 496 -12.86 -9.34 1.68
CA LEU A 496 -13.18 -9.53 0.26
C LEU A 496 -13.82 -10.89 -0.04
N VAL A 497 -13.43 -11.93 0.70
CA VAL A 497 -13.95 -13.29 0.53
C VAL A 497 -15.28 -13.48 1.23
N THR A 498 -15.43 -12.97 2.45
CA THR A 498 -16.60 -13.24 3.30
C THR A 498 -17.63 -12.11 3.31
N GLY A 499 -17.20 -10.88 3.11
CA GLY A 499 -18.04 -9.68 3.26
C GLY A 499 -18.45 -9.40 4.71
N ARG A 500 -17.71 -9.90 5.72
CA ARG A 500 -18.03 -9.73 7.14
C ARG A 500 -17.26 -8.57 7.75
N THR A 501 -17.96 -7.79 8.57
CA THR A 501 -17.35 -6.71 9.37
C THR A 501 -16.58 -7.29 10.57
N ALA A 502 -15.83 -6.44 11.28
CA ALA A 502 -15.14 -6.82 12.51
C ALA A 502 -16.11 -7.22 13.65
N SER A 503 -17.36 -6.81 13.58
CA SER A 503 -18.42 -7.24 14.50
C SER A 503 -18.95 -8.65 14.20
N GLY A 504 -18.54 -9.24 13.07
CA GLY A 504 -19.06 -10.50 12.54
C GLY A 504 -20.34 -10.34 11.70
N ALA A 505 -20.87 -9.11 11.54
CA ALA A 505 -22.05 -8.87 10.73
C ALA A 505 -21.76 -9.12 9.24
N GLN A 506 -22.73 -9.76 8.55
CA GLN A 506 -22.66 -9.99 7.11
C GLN A 506 -23.06 -8.71 6.36
N LEU A 507 -22.12 -8.15 5.61
CA LEU A 507 -22.33 -6.91 4.87
C LEU A 507 -22.49 -7.16 3.38
N LEU A 508 -21.42 -7.60 2.68
CA LEU A 508 -21.45 -7.78 1.23
C LEU A 508 -22.39 -8.88 0.79
N ALA A 509 -23.18 -8.57 -0.24
CA ALA A 509 -24.02 -9.55 -0.93
C ALA A 509 -23.16 -10.69 -1.52
N PRO A 510 -23.67 -11.94 -1.64
CA PRO A 510 -22.88 -13.08 -2.13
C PRO A 510 -22.23 -12.85 -3.50
N HIS A 511 -22.93 -12.21 -4.44
CA HIS A 511 -22.43 -11.91 -5.77
C HIS A 511 -21.35 -10.82 -5.80
N ASN A 512 -21.26 -10.03 -4.73
CA ASN A 512 -20.31 -8.92 -4.59
C ASN A 512 -19.05 -9.31 -3.79
N ARG A 513 -18.81 -10.61 -3.58
CA ARG A 513 -17.60 -11.16 -2.91
C ARG A 513 -16.63 -11.74 -3.93
N LEU A 514 -15.37 -11.84 -3.56
CA LEU A 514 -14.34 -12.46 -4.38
C LEU A 514 -14.14 -13.93 -4.02
N SER A 515 -13.69 -14.72 -5.00
CA SER A 515 -13.05 -15.99 -4.72
C SER A 515 -11.71 -15.75 -3.99
N ARG A 516 -11.19 -16.75 -3.29
CA ARG A 516 -9.87 -16.67 -2.62
C ARG A 516 -8.75 -16.32 -3.59
N ILE A 517 -8.78 -16.87 -4.80
CA ILE A 517 -7.79 -16.58 -5.84
C ILE A 517 -7.93 -15.14 -6.35
N ASP A 518 -9.15 -14.65 -6.58
CA ASP A 518 -9.35 -13.26 -7.03
C ASP A 518 -8.97 -12.25 -5.96
N ALA A 519 -9.23 -12.55 -4.68
CA ALA A 519 -8.77 -11.72 -3.58
C ALA A 519 -7.23 -11.68 -3.50
N LEU A 520 -6.56 -12.81 -3.73
CA LEU A 520 -5.10 -12.87 -3.81
C LEU A 520 -4.57 -12.04 -4.99
N ARG A 521 -5.20 -12.11 -6.17
CA ARG A 521 -4.84 -11.31 -7.34
C ARG A 521 -4.95 -9.81 -7.09
N ALA A 522 -5.97 -9.38 -6.34
CA ALA A 522 -6.14 -7.97 -6.00
C ALA A 522 -4.96 -7.42 -5.17
N TYR A 523 -4.38 -8.26 -4.30
CA TYR A 523 -3.19 -7.95 -3.48
C TYR A 523 -1.86 -8.37 -4.12
N THR A 524 -1.82 -8.72 -5.41
CA THR A 524 -0.61 -9.13 -6.13
C THR A 524 -0.58 -8.55 -7.53
N GLU A 525 -1.17 -9.20 -8.54
CA GLU A 525 -1.14 -8.80 -9.97
C GLU A 525 -1.75 -7.41 -10.20
N GLU A 526 -2.94 -7.17 -9.65
CA GLU A 526 -3.63 -5.88 -9.83
C GLU A 526 -2.88 -4.74 -9.13
N ALA A 527 -2.33 -5.02 -7.95
CA ALA A 527 -1.51 -4.05 -7.22
C ALA A 527 -0.18 -3.76 -7.94
N ALA A 528 0.47 -4.78 -8.51
CA ALA A 528 1.68 -4.62 -9.32
C ALA A 528 1.43 -3.73 -10.55
N TRP A 529 0.26 -3.87 -11.19
CA TRP A 529 -0.14 -3.02 -12.31
C TRP A 529 -0.23 -1.54 -11.88
N LEU A 530 -0.77 -1.25 -10.69
CA LEU A 530 -0.89 0.14 -10.21
C LEU A 530 0.47 0.82 -10.03
N SER A 531 1.50 0.06 -9.58
CA SER A 531 2.88 0.57 -9.47
C SER A 531 3.68 0.48 -10.77
N ARG A 532 3.10 0.05 -11.89
CA ARG A 532 3.76 -0.16 -13.19
C ARG A 532 4.89 -1.20 -13.13
N GLU A 533 4.69 -2.27 -12.37
CA GLU A 533 5.70 -3.30 -12.15
C GLU A 533 5.15 -4.73 -12.40
N GLU A 534 4.03 -4.87 -13.09
CA GLU A 534 3.38 -6.14 -13.40
C GLU A 534 4.23 -7.10 -14.24
N GLU A 535 5.25 -6.57 -14.93
CA GLU A 535 6.20 -7.39 -15.70
C GLU A 535 7.33 -7.97 -14.83
N VAL A 536 7.46 -7.47 -13.58
CA VAL A 536 8.58 -7.86 -12.71
C VAL A 536 8.15 -8.40 -11.35
N LYS A 537 6.88 -8.22 -10.94
CA LYS A 537 6.34 -8.73 -9.68
C LYS A 537 4.82 -9.01 -9.75
N GLY A 538 4.26 -9.62 -8.71
CA GLY A 538 2.83 -9.96 -8.60
C GLY A 538 2.51 -11.41 -9.00
N ARG A 539 3.45 -12.13 -9.61
CA ARG A 539 3.36 -13.56 -9.95
C ARG A 539 4.68 -14.26 -9.65
N LEU A 540 4.65 -15.60 -9.59
CA LEU A 540 5.85 -16.42 -9.50
C LEU A 540 6.13 -17.04 -10.87
N SER A 541 6.77 -16.26 -11.75
CA SER A 541 7.15 -16.67 -13.10
C SER A 541 8.64 -16.42 -13.34
N PRO A 542 9.29 -17.19 -14.22
CA PRO A 542 10.69 -16.96 -14.58
C PRO A 542 10.96 -15.52 -15.03
N GLY A 543 12.04 -14.91 -14.52
CA GLY A 543 12.43 -13.53 -14.80
C GLY A 543 11.83 -12.49 -13.83
N MET A 544 10.77 -12.82 -13.10
CA MET A 544 10.21 -11.94 -12.07
C MET A 544 11.07 -11.88 -10.81
N TYR A 545 10.90 -10.86 -9.99
CA TYR A 545 11.53 -10.80 -8.66
C TYR A 545 11.17 -12.03 -7.83
N ALA A 546 12.16 -12.55 -7.11
CA ALA A 546 11.95 -13.62 -6.15
C ALA A 546 11.34 -13.05 -4.84
N ASP A 547 10.16 -12.46 -4.97
CA ASP A 547 9.35 -11.92 -3.88
C ASP A 547 8.24 -12.93 -3.59
N LEU A 548 8.32 -13.61 -2.46
CA LEU A 548 7.38 -14.70 -2.11
C LEU A 548 7.21 -14.87 -0.61
N ALA A 549 6.10 -15.51 -0.22
CA ALA A 549 5.79 -15.85 1.15
C ALA A 549 5.38 -17.32 1.29
N VAL A 550 5.98 -18.00 2.28
CA VAL A 550 5.57 -19.32 2.75
C VAL A 550 4.62 -19.13 3.92
N LEU A 551 3.40 -19.61 3.81
CA LEU A 551 2.33 -19.31 4.76
C LEU A 551 2.31 -20.26 5.96
N SER A 552 1.85 -19.75 7.10
CA SER A 552 1.62 -20.53 8.34
C SER A 552 0.53 -21.59 8.16
N GLU A 553 -0.49 -21.29 7.36
CA GLU A 553 -1.64 -22.15 7.05
C GLU A 553 -1.93 -22.17 5.54
N ASP A 554 -2.63 -23.19 5.05
CA ASP A 554 -3.03 -23.22 3.65
C ASP A 554 -4.22 -22.31 3.39
N TYR A 555 -3.95 -21.16 2.84
CA TYR A 555 -4.95 -20.14 2.50
C TYR A 555 -6.14 -20.66 1.70
N LEU A 556 -5.94 -21.66 0.81
CA LEU A 556 -7.03 -22.16 -0.03
C LEU A 556 -8.01 -23.07 0.70
N SER A 557 -7.59 -23.70 1.79
CA SER A 557 -8.38 -24.71 2.52
C SER A 557 -8.70 -24.33 3.98
N VAL A 558 -7.98 -23.39 4.55
CA VAL A 558 -8.23 -22.92 5.92
C VAL A 558 -9.68 -22.40 6.09
N PRO A 559 -10.37 -22.65 7.23
CA PRO A 559 -11.66 -22.01 7.50
C PRO A 559 -11.61 -20.49 7.36
N GLU A 560 -12.70 -19.88 6.89
CA GLU A 560 -12.73 -18.45 6.57
C GLU A 560 -12.36 -17.55 7.77
N ASP A 561 -12.85 -17.88 8.95
CA ASP A 561 -12.58 -17.19 10.22
C ASP A 561 -11.11 -17.24 10.67
N ARG A 562 -10.32 -18.15 10.08
CA ARG A 562 -8.88 -18.27 10.31
C ARG A 562 -8.05 -17.40 9.39
N ILE A 563 -8.58 -16.93 8.27
CA ILE A 563 -7.85 -16.13 7.28
C ILE A 563 -7.15 -14.91 7.91
N PRO A 564 -7.75 -14.12 8.82
CA PRO A 564 -7.09 -12.98 9.45
C PRO A 564 -5.86 -13.32 10.30
N GLN A 565 -5.70 -14.60 10.67
CA GLN A 565 -4.62 -15.11 11.53
C GLN A 565 -3.45 -15.67 10.72
N ILE A 566 -3.62 -15.80 9.38
CA ILE A 566 -2.55 -16.22 8.49
C ILE A 566 -1.40 -15.19 8.55
N HIS A 567 -0.19 -15.72 8.57
CA HIS A 567 1.04 -14.95 8.44
C HIS A 567 2.06 -15.75 7.64
N SER A 568 3.16 -15.13 7.28
CA SER A 568 4.26 -15.80 6.61
C SER A 568 5.24 -16.38 7.64
N VAL A 569 5.62 -17.63 7.48
CA VAL A 569 6.68 -18.27 8.28
C VAL A 569 8.06 -18.11 7.63
N LEU A 570 8.09 -17.76 6.32
CA LEU A 570 9.30 -17.39 5.59
C LEU A 570 8.93 -16.41 4.48
N THR A 571 9.55 -15.24 4.47
CA THR A 571 9.36 -14.24 3.40
C THR A 571 10.69 -13.94 2.72
N LEU A 572 10.69 -14.01 1.39
CA LEU A 572 11.80 -13.60 0.56
C LEU A 572 11.46 -12.31 -0.19
N LEU A 573 12.42 -11.40 -0.27
CA LEU A 573 12.39 -10.18 -1.05
C LEU A 573 13.61 -10.13 -1.97
N GLY A 574 13.41 -10.27 -3.29
CA GLY A 574 14.50 -10.40 -4.24
C GLY A 574 15.44 -11.55 -3.86
N GLY A 575 14.90 -12.73 -3.56
CA GLY A 575 15.66 -13.91 -3.15
C GLY A 575 16.30 -13.85 -1.75
N ARG A 576 16.29 -12.70 -1.11
CA ARG A 576 16.85 -12.50 0.24
C ARG A 576 15.79 -12.75 1.31
N VAL A 577 16.10 -13.57 2.32
CA VAL A 577 15.20 -13.79 3.46
C VAL A 577 15.07 -12.51 4.28
N VAL A 578 13.84 -12.01 4.43
CA VAL A 578 13.50 -10.81 5.21
C VAL A 578 12.67 -11.14 6.47
N HIS A 579 12.10 -12.35 6.52
CA HIS A 579 11.41 -12.91 7.69
C HIS A 579 11.59 -14.41 7.72
N GLY A 580 11.76 -14.98 8.92
CA GLY A 580 11.81 -16.43 9.16
C GLY A 580 11.40 -16.74 10.59
N GLU A 581 10.51 -17.72 10.77
CA GLU A 581 10.07 -18.19 12.09
C GLU A 581 9.78 -19.69 12.08
N GLY A 582 9.54 -20.28 13.24
CA GLY A 582 9.30 -21.70 13.37
C GLY A 582 10.45 -22.52 12.76
N PRO A 583 10.17 -23.40 11.75
CA PRO A 583 11.19 -24.20 11.10
C PRO A 583 12.22 -23.38 10.31
N PHE A 584 11.93 -22.12 10.03
CA PHE A 584 12.82 -21.20 9.28
C PHE A 584 13.49 -20.16 10.18
N ALA A 585 13.40 -20.27 11.49
CA ALA A 585 13.98 -19.30 12.44
C ALA A 585 15.49 -19.13 12.27
N SER A 586 16.22 -20.17 11.85
CA SER A 586 17.67 -20.11 11.58
C SER A 586 18.03 -19.27 10.37
N LEU A 587 17.08 -19.01 9.47
CA LEU A 587 17.23 -18.15 8.29
C LEU A 587 16.83 -16.69 8.58
N ALA A 588 16.23 -16.42 9.74
CA ALA A 588 15.72 -15.09 10.07
C ALA A 588 16.84 -14.03 10.08
N PRO A 589 16.55 -12.80 9.61
CA PRO A 589 17.50 -11.71 9.75
C PRO A 589 17.71 -11.36 11.25
N PRO A 590 18.88 -10.82 11.62
CA PRO A 590 19.18 -10.49 13.01
C PRO A 590 18.14 -9.53 13.61
N PRO A 591 17.92 -9.56 14.92
CA PRO A 591 16.97 -8.68 15.60
C PRO A 591 17.35 -7.21 15.42
N ILE A 592 16.32 -6.34 15.33
CA ILE A 592 16.52 -4.90 15.28
C ILE A 592 17.03 -4.45 16.64
N ARG A 593 18.20 -3.86 16.69
CA ARG A 593 18.71 -3.24 17.93
C ARG A 593 17.93 -1.95 18.16
N ILE A 594 17.25 -1.88 19.30
CA ILE A 594 16.61 -0.67 19.78
C ILE A 594 17.68 0.03 20.61
N SER A 595 18.14 1.18 20.14
CA SER A 595 18.98 2.05 20.98
C SER A 595 18.13 2.55 22.15
N PRO A 596 18.64 2.54 23.37
CA PRO A 596 17.93 2.96 24.57
C PRO A 596 17.46 4.42 24.51
#